data_534fd5087b16e9d8301a2def657022ad
#
_entry.id   534fd5087b16e9d8301a2def657022ad
#
_cell.length_a   1.000
_cell.length_b   1.000
_cell.length_c   1.000
_cell.angle_alpha   90.00
_cell.angle_beta   90.00
_cell.angle_gamma   90.00
#
_symmetry.space_group_name_H-M   'P 1'
#
loop_
_entity.id
_entity.type
_entity.pdbx_description
1 polymer ?
#
loop_
_entity_poly.entity_id
_entity_poly.type
_entity_poly.pdbx_seq_one_letter_code
_entity_poly.pdbx_strand_id
1 'polypeptide(L)'
;MSRTEEFLKEAFAGESQTNRKYLAFAAKADQEGFPQVARLFRAAARSETIHAHIILRALGWVRTTKENLQEAMTSETNAYKNRYPAMIEAAKSEGNKDAEKAFTYANEAEKVHAKLYQKILDSLGSPQENYPYYICSICSFTEEQKSPEICPVCGAKGEMFRRIE
;
A
#
# COMPACT_ATOMS: atom_id res chain seq x y z
N MET A 1 26.34 -8.20 -3.18
CA MET A 1 25.03 -8.83 -3.39
C MET A 1 25.22 -9.98 -4.36
N SER A 2 24.64 -11.17 -4.13
CA SER A 2 24.77 -12.27 -5.07
C SER A 2 23.79 -12.10 -6.23
N ARG A 3 24.10 -12.66 -7.40
CA ARG A 3 23.19 -12.65 -8.56
C ARG A 3 21.81 -13.29 -8.25
N THR A 4 21.81 -14.32 -7.40
CA THR A 4 20.56 -14.95 -6.94
C THR A 4 19.69 -13.98 -6.13
N GLU A 5 20.31 -13.19 -5.24
CA GLU A 5 19.59 -12.18 -4.45
C GLU A 5 19.02 -11.06 -5.34
N GLU A 6 19.73 -10.63 -6.36
CA GLU A 6 19.23 -9.68 -7.36
C GLU A 6 18.01 -10.23 -8.09
N PHE A 7 18.06 -11.47 -8.55
CA PHE A 7 16.92 -12.14 -9.20
C PHE A 7 15.73 -12.33 -8.28
N LEU A 8 15.94 -12.65 -7.00
CA LEU A 8 14.84 -12.73 -6.03
C LEU A 8 14.14 -11.36 -5.84
N LYS A 9 14.90 -10.26 -5.79
CA LYS A 9 14.34 -8.92 -5.71
C LYS A 9 13.56 -8.52 -6.96
N GLU A 10 14.10 -8.82 -8.12
CA GLU A 10 13.45 -8.59 -9.41
C GLU A 10 12.15 -9.41 -9.52
N ALA A 11 12.20 -10.69 -9.19
CA ALA A 11 11.02 -11.55 -9.18
C ALA A 11 9.96 -11.05 -8.20
N PHE A 12 10.33 -10.69 -6.96
CA PHE A 12 9.40 -10.12 -5.99
C PHE A 12 8.69 -8.87 -6.52
N ALA A 13 9.43 -7.97 -7.16
CA ALA A 13 8.86 -6.76 -7.76
C ALA A 13 7.89 -7.11 -8.91
N GLY A 14 8.26 -8.05 -9.78
CA GLY A 14 7.44 -8.54 -10.88
C GLY A 14 6.11 -9.15 -10.41
N GLU A 15 6.17 -10.11 -9.49
CA GLU A 15 4.98 -10.79 -8.95
C GLU A 15 4.04 -9.82 -8.21
N SER A 16 4.62 -8.88 -7.44
CA SER A 16 3.85 -7.87 -6.73
C SER A 16 3.10 -6.93 -7.68
N GLN A 17 3.75 -6.47 -8.75
CA GLN A 17 3.12 -5.63 -9.77
C GLN A 17 2.05 -6.41 -10.55
N THR A 18 2.32 -7.64 -10.94
CA THR A 18 1.40 -8.50 -11.68
C THR A 18 0.14 -8.76 -10.86
N ASN A 19 0.29 -9.05 -9.56
CA ASN A 19 -0.83 -9.17 -8.64
C ASN A 19 -1.77 -7.96 -8.71
N ARG A 20 -1.24 -6.73 -8.58
CA ARG A 20 -2.07 -5.51 -8.60
C ARG A 20 -2.73 -5.27 -9.93
N LYS A 21 -2.03 -5.51 -11.05
CA LYS A 21 -2.60 -5.42 -12.40
C LYS A 21 -3.76 -6.40 -12.60
N TYR A 22 -3.61 -7.66 -12.18
CA TYR A 22 -4.64 -8.67 -12.36
C TYR A 22 -5.90 -8.38 -11.52
N LEU A 23 -5.77 -7.83 -10.33
CA LEU A 23 -6.92 -7.38 -9.54
C LEU A 23 -7.66 -6.22 -10.24
N ALA A 24 -6.95 -5.28 -10.84
CA ALA A 24 -7.56 -4.20 -11.62
C ALA A 24 -8.22 -4.73 -12.91
N PHE A 25 -7.58 -5.68 -13.61
CA PHE A 25 -8.15 -6.33 -14.80
C PHE A 25 -9.41 -7.14 -14.47
N ALA A 26 -9.43 -7.81 -13.31
CA ALA A 26 -10.62 -8.52 -12.82
C ALA A 26 -11.79 -7.56 -12.60
N ALA A 27 -11.56 -6.42 -11.96
CA ALA A 27 -12.59 -5.40 -11.75
C ALA A 27 -13.12 -4.85 -13.09
N LYS A 28 -12.25 -4.63 -14.07
CA LYS A 28 -12.64 -4.20 -15.42
C LYS A 28 -13.45 -5.26 -16.15
N ALA A 29 -13.05 -6.53 -16.08
CA ALA A 29 -13.78 -7.63 -16.67
C ALA A 29 -15.19 -7.80 -16.08
N ASP A 30 -15.36 -7.61 -14.77
CA ASP A 30 -16.69 -7.59 -14.12
C ASP A 30 -17.56 -6.46 -14.67
N GLN A 31 -17.00 -5.25 -14.82
CA GLN A 31 -17.71 -4.09 -15.38
C GLN A 31 -18.15 -4.31 -16.83
N GLU A 32 -17.37 -5.05 -17.59
CA GLU A 32 -17.66 -5.37 -19.01
C GLU A 32 -18.54 -6.61 -19.19
N GLY A 33 -18.96 -7.28 -18.09
CA GLY A 33 -19.85 -8.44 -18.15
C GLY A 33 -19.13 -9.76 -18.48
N PHE A 34 -17.82 -9.88 -18.18
CA PHE A 34 -17.03 -11.09 -18.39
C PHE A 34 -16.67 -11.80 -17.05
N PRO A 35 -17.64 -12.34 -16.30
CA PRO A 35 -17.40 -12.84 -14.95
C PRO A 35 -16.41 -14.01 -14.88
N GLN A 36 -16.34 -14.85 -15.92
CA GLN A 36 -15.37 -15.95 -15.94
C GLN A 36 -13.94 -15.47 -16.17
N VAL A 37 -13.74 -14.44 -16.98
CA VAL A 37 -12.44 -13.78 -17.16
C VAL A 37 -12.00 -13.10 -15.85
N ALA A 38 -12.93 -12.41 -15.18
CA ALA A 38 -12.68 -11.80 -13.88
C ALA A 38 -12.26 -12.85 -12.82
N ARG A 39 -12.89 -14.02 -12.80
CA ARG A 39 -12.48 -15.14 -11.92
C ARG A 39 -11.06 -15.63 -12.21
N LEU A 40 -10.72 -15.77 -13.48
CA LEU A 40 -9.37 -16.17 -13.90
C LEU A 40 -8.32 -15.17 -13.41
N PHE A 41 -8.54 -13.86 -13.62
CA PHE A 41 -7.63 -12.82 -13.15
C PHE A 41 -7.49 -12.83 -11.61
N ARG A 42 -8.58 -13.03 -10.86
CA ARG A 42 -8.51 -13.15 -9.40
C ARG A 42 -7.74 -14.39 -8.95
N ALA A 43 -7.93 -15.52 -9.63
CA ALA A 43 -7.18 -16.76 -9.32
C ALA A 43 -5.68 -16.58 -9.59
N ALA A 44 -5.32 -16.02 -10.76
CA ALA A 44 -3.94 -15.70 -11.08
C ALA A 44 -3.35 -14.69 -10.07
N ALA A 45 -4.05 -13.60 -9.74
CA ALA A 45 -3.59 -12.66 -8.72
C ALA A 45 -3.32 -13.35 -7.36
N ARG A 46 -4.13 -14.33 -6.97
CA ARG A 46 -3.89 -15.11 -5.76
C ARG A 46 -2.62 -15.95 -5.86
N SER A 47 -2.35 -16.54 -7.03
CA SER A 47 -1.09 -17.27 -7.29
C SER A 47 0.11 -16.35 -7.13
N GLU A 48 0.08 -15.13 -7.72
CA GLU A 48 1.18 -14.16 -7.61
C GLU A 48 1.41 -13.70 -6.16
N THR A 49 0.35 -13.62 -5.35
CA THR A 49 0.51 -13.40 -3.89
C THR A 49 1.33 -14.49 -3.23
N ILE A 50 1.08 -15.76 -3.60
CA ILE A 50 1.81 -16.91 -3.03
C ILE A 50 3.28 -16.87 -3.47
N HIS A 51 3.56 -16.61 -4.76
CA HIS A 51 4.91 -16.47 -5.28
C HIS A 51 5.67 -15.34 -4.54
N ALA A 52 5.09 -14.15 -4.44
CA ALA A 52 5.69 -13.03 -3.71
C ALA A 52 6.03 -13.39 -2.26
N HIS A 53 5.14 -14.08 -1.54
CA HIS A 53 5.40 -14.51 -0.16
C HIS A 53 6.50 -15.59 -0.05
N ILE A 54 6.60 -16.51 -1.02
CA ILE A 54 7.70 -17.49 -1.07
C ILE A 54 9.03 -16.75 -1.26
N ILE A 55 9.08 -15.80 -2.18
CA ILE A 55 10.27 -15.00 -2.46
C ILE A 55 10.67 -14.13 -1.27
N LEU A 56 9.71 -13.48 -0.59
CA LEU A 56 9.97 -12.71 0.64
C LEU A 56 10.62 -13.57 1.72
N ARG A 57 10.17 -14.81 1.90
CA ARG A 57 10.80 -15.75 2.83
C ARG A 57 12.22 -16.12 2.41
N ALA A 58 12.43 -16.38 1.12
CA ALA A 58 13.77 -16.69 0.59
C ALA A 58 14.76 -15.53 0.74
N LEU A 59 14.28 -14.29 0.66
CA LEU A 59 15.05 -13.08 0.92
C LEU A 59 15.31 -12.80 2.40
N GLY A 60 14.61 -13.49 3.32
CA GLY A 60 14.67 -13.23 4.75
C GLY A 60 14.13 -11.84 5.14
N TRP A 61 13.22 -11.27 4.34
CA TRP A 61 12.70 -9.92 4.55
C TRP A 61 11.55 -9.87 5.58
N VAL A 62 10.93 -11.00 5.88
CA VAL A 62 9.95 -11.09 6.98
C VAL A 62 10.70 -11.47 8.25
N ARG A 63 10.86 -10.53 9.14
CA ARG A 63 11.62 -10.66 10.40
C ARG A 63 10.69 -10.61 11.62
N THR A 64 11.21 -10.24 12.76
CA THR A 64 10.38 -10.03 13.97
C THR A 64 9.42 -8.87 13.76
N THR A 65 8.29 -8.87 14.48
CA THR A 65 7.30 -7.77 14.43
C THR A 65 7.95 -6.41 14.64
N LYS A 66 8.86 -6.31 15.62
CA LYS A 66 9.58 -5.06 15.92
C LYS A 66 10.41 -4.58 14.72
N GLU A 67 11.20 -5.47 14.14
CA GLU A 67 12.04 -5.15 12.97
C GLU A 67 11.20 -4.79 11.76
N ASN A 68 10.08 -5.51 11.51
CA ASN A 68 9.18 -5.21 10.43
C ASN A 68 8.49 -3.85 10.60
N LEU A 69 8.10 -3.47 11.82
CA LEU A 69 7.57 -2.13 12.13
C LEU A 69 8.63 -1.03 11.90
N GLN A 70 9.88 -1.27 12.31
CA GLN A 70 10.99 -0.32 12.08
C GLN A 70 11.25 -0.12 10.59
N GLU A 71 11.26 -1.20 9.82
CA GLU A 71 11.42 -1.15 8.36
C GLU A 71 10.27 -0.41 7.70
N ALA A 72 9.02 -0.74 8.05
CA ALA A 72 7.84 -0.07 7.53
C ALA A 72 7.88 1.44 7.83
N MET A 73 8.10 1.83 9.09
CA MET A 73 8.23 3.24 9.48
C MET A 73 9.32 3.97 8.70
N THR A 74 10.49 3.34 8.52
CA THR A 74 11.60 3.91 7.76
C THR A 74 11.26 4.07 6.28
N SER A 75 10.64 3.06 5.68
CA SER A 75 10.20 3.06 4.27
C SER A 75 9.20 4.18 4.00
N GLU A 76 8.14 4.28 4.83
CA GLU A 76 7.12 5.32 4.70
C GLU A 76 7.69 6.72 4.93
N THR A 77 8.61 6.85 5.90
CA THR A 77 9.29 8.12 6.15
C THR A 77 10.11 8.57 4.94
N ASN A 78 10.86 7.66 4.31
CA ASN A 78 11.60 7.96 3.09
C ASN A 78 10.65 8.27 1.90
N ALA A 79 9.52 7.56 1.83
CA ALA A 79 8.53 7.79 0.79
C ALA A 79 7.98 9.24 0.84
N TYR A 80 7.46 9.69 2.01
CA TYR A 80 6.85 11.01 2.09
C TYR A 80 7.85 12.16 2.16
N LYS A 81 9.09 11.94 2.66
CA LYS A 81 10.10 13.00 2.75
C LYS A 81 10.90 13.21 1.46
N ASN A 82 11.16 12.14 0.73
CA ASN A 82 12.11 12.17 -0.38
C ASN A 82 11.49 11.71 -1.70
N ARG A 83 10.89 10.53 -1.76
CA ARG A 83 10.45 9.93 -3.01
C ARG A 83 9.27 10.65 -3.64
N TYR A 84 8.15 10.79 -2.93
CA TYR A 84 6.96 11.43 -3.48
C TYR A 84 7.11 12.93 -3.74
N PRO A 85 7.78 13.74 -2.90
CA PRO A 85 8.04 15.13 -3.24
C PRO A 85 8.73 15.33 -4.60
N ALA A 86 9.75 14.52 -4.90
CA ALA A 86 10.43 14.57 -6.20
C ALA A 86 9.50 14.16 -7.36
N MET A 87 8.66 13.14 -7.16
CA MET A 87 7.69 12.69 -8.17
C MET A 87 6.59 13.75 -8.41
N ILE A 88 6.12 14.44 -7.37
CA ILE A 88 5.14 15.52 -7.46
C ILE A 88 5.72 16.68 -8.27
N GLU A 89 6.96 17.10 -8.00
CA GLU A 89 7.61 18.18 -8.74
C GLU A 89 7.82 17.80 -10.21
N ALA A 90 8.21 16.56 -10.52
CA ALA A 90 8.30 16.09 -11.89
C ALA A 90 6.94 16.14 -12.61
N ALA A 91 5.88 15.62 -11.97
CA ALA A 91 4.53 15.63 -12.53
C ALA A 91 4.02 17.06 -12.79
N LYS A 92 4.31 18.01 -11.89
CA LYS A 92 3.99 19.43 -12.07
C LYS A 92 4.74 20.03 -13.25
N SER A 93 6.04 19.78 -13.35
CA SER A 93 6.87 20.31 -14.43
C SER A 93 6.45 19.81 -15.82
N GLU A 94 5.93 18.57 -15.88
CA GLU A 94 5.41 17.93 -17.09
C GLU A 94 3.93 18.29 -17.36
N GLY A 95 3.25 18.99 -16.45
CA GLY A 95 1.82 19.30 -16.55
C GLY A 95 0.89 18.09 -16.41
N ASN A 96 1.38 16.97 -15.87
CA ASN A 96 0.62 15.73 -15.71
C ASN A 96 -0.21 15.76 -14.42
N LYS A 97 -1.44 16.29 -14.51
CA LYS A 97 -2.34 16.49 -13.37
C LYS A 97 -2.79 15.19 -12.70
N ASP A 98 -2.95 14.11 -13.45
CA ASP A 98 -3.35 12.83 -12.90
C ASP A 98 -2.23 12.20 -12.06
N ALA A 99 -0.99 12.27 -12.55
CA ALA A 99 0.18 11.82 -11.81
C ALA A 99 0.42 12.71 -10.57
N GLU A 100 0.33 14.03 -10.70
CA GLU A 100 0.44 14.97 -9.57
C GLU A 100 -0.55 14.62 -8.47
N LYS A 101 -1.82 14.40 -8.81
CA LYS A 101 -2.86 14.01 -7.87
C LYS A 101 -2.57 12.66 -7.21
N ALA A 102 -2.21 11.65 -8.00
CA ALA A 102 -1.90 10.32 -7.50
C ALA A 102 -0.72 10.34 -6.51
N PHE A 103 0.37 11.02 -6.86
CA PHE A 103 1.53 11.15 -5.99
C PHE A 103 1.26 11.99 -4.73
N THR A 104 0.43 13.03 -4.84
CA THR A 104 0.02 13.84 -3.68
C THR A 104 -0.80 13.01 -2.70
N TYR A 105 -1.76 12.22 -3.18
CA TYR A 105 -2.56 11.34 -2.33
C TYR A 105 -1.69 10.30 -1.63
N ALA A 106 -0.80 9.64 -2.36
CA ALA A 106 0.13 8.71 -1.77
C ALA A 106 1.02 9.38 -0.72
N ASN A 107 1.61 10.55 -1.04
CA ASN A 107 2.46 11.28 -0.10
C ASN A 107 1.78 11.59 1.24
N GLU A 108 0.52 12.02 1.22
CA GLU A 108 -0.22 12.31 2.45
C GLU A 108 -0.58 11.01 3.22
N ALA A 109 -0.88 9.92 2.52
CA ALA A 109 -1.11 8.61 3.15
C ALA A 109 0.15 8.08 3.83
N GLU A 110 1.32 8.08 3.15
CA GLU A 110 2.57 7.59 3.71
C GLU A 110 3.04 8.39 4.93
N LYS A 111 2.76 9.69 4.94
CA LYS A 111 3.01 10.54 6.12
C LYS A 111 2.17 10.13 7.34
N VAL A 112 0.94 9.67 7.14
CA VAL A 112 0.09 9.12 8.19
C VAL A 112 0.58 7.73 8.59
N HIS A 113 0.88 6.86 7.64
CA HIS A 113 1.39 5.52 7.91
C HIS A 113 2.67 5.55 8.75
N ALA A 114 3.62 6.42 8.41
CA ALA A 114 4.85 6.58 9.20
C ALA A 114 4.57 6.94 10.67
N LYS A 115 3.58 7.82 10.92
CA LYS A 115 3.18 8.19 12.29
C LYS A 115 2.50 7.03 13.03
N LEU A 116 1.64 6.28 12.34
CA LEU A 116 0.95 5.12 12.91
C LEU A 116 1.95 4.02 13.28
N TYR A 117 2.90 3.71 12.40
CA TYR A 117 3.96 2.74 12.70
C TYR A 117 4.85 3.20 13.86
N GLN A 118 5.22 4.48 13.92
CA GLN A 118 5.99 5.02 15.05
C GLN A 118 5.23 4.88 16.36
N LYS A 119 3.93 5.25 16.38
CA LYS A 119 3.06 5.14 17.57
C LYS A 119 3.00 3.70 18.08
N ILE A 120 2.78 2.72 17.19
CA ILE A 120 2.74 1.31 17.56
C ILE A 120 4.13 0.84 18.04
N LEU A 121 5.19 1.27 17.39
CA LEU A 121 6.56 0.92 17.78
C LEU A 121 6.90 1.43 19.19
N ASP A 122 6.50 2.66 19.52
CA ASP A 122 6.72 3.28 20.83
C ASP A 122 5.94 2.57 21.95
N SER A 123 4.78 1.99 21.62
CA SER A 123 3.94 1.24 22.59
C SER A 123 4.17 -0.27 22.55
N LEU A 124 5.08 -0.76 21.70
CA LEU A 124 5.34 -2.20 21.55
C LEU A 124 5.93 -2.77 22.83
N GLY A 125 5.26 -3.76 23.41
CA GLY A 125 5.63 -4.35 24.70
C GLY A 125 4.74 -3.90 25.87
N SER A 126 3.91 -2.87 25.67
CA SER A 126 2.81 -2.53 26.57
C SER A 126 1.52 -3.24 26.14
N PRO A 127 0.50 -3.35 27.02
CA PRO A 127 -0.82 -3.84 26.59
C PRO A 127 -1.34 -3.03 25.41
N GLN A 128 -1.65 -3.71 24.29
CA GLN A 128 -2.15 -3.05 23.09
C GLN A 128 -3.68 -2.90 23.18
N GLU A 129 -4.18 -1.72 22.93
CA GLU A 129 -5.59 -1.48 22.72
C GLU A 129 -5.97 -2.02 21.32
N ASN A 130 -7.08 -2.76 21.25
CA ASN A 130 -7.56 -3.33 19.99
C ASN A 130 -8.67 -2.42 19.42
N TYR A 131 -8.40 -1.84 18.27
CA TYR A 131 -9.33 -0.96 17.56
C TYR A 131 -9.19 -1.12 16.03
N PRO A 132 -10.24 -0.83 15.27
CA PRO A 132 -10.19 -0.90 13.82
C PRO A 132 -9.45 0.29 13.22
N TYR A 133 -8.92 0.08 12.02
CA TYR A 133 -8.48 1.17 11.13
C TYR A 133 -9.53 1.44 10.05
N TYR A 134 -9.55 2.66 9.55
CA TYR A 134 -10.43 3.09 8.47
C TYR A 134 -9.61 3.67 7.33
N ILE A 135 -9.83 3.17 6.11
CA ILE A 135 -9.06 3.57 4.92
C ILE A 135 -9.98 4.25 3.92
N CYS A 136 -9.68 5.48 3.54
CA CYS A 136 -10.38 6.20 2.48
C CYS A 136 -10.18 5.48 1.15
N SER A 137 -11.28 5.05 0.51
CA SER A 137 -11.24 4.34 -0.79
C SER A 137 -10.81 5.23 -1.97
N ILE A 138 -10.67 6.54 -1.77
CA ILE A 138 -10.29 7.51 -2.80
C ILE A 138 -8.79 7.83 -2.77
N CYS A 139 -8.24 8.15 -1.58
CA CYS A 139 -6.86 8.64 -1.44
C CYS A 139 -6.00 7.80 -0.50
N SER A 140 -6.53 6.70 0.05
CA SER A 140 -5.86 5.81 1.01
C SER A 140 -5.49 6.44 2.37
N PHE A 141 -5.94 7.66 2.67
CA PHE A 141 -5.78 8.21 4.02
C PHE A 141 -6.31 7.21 5.06
N THR A 142 -5.51 6.96 6.08
CA THR A 142 -5.81 5.98 7.14
C THR A 142 -6.10 6.68 8.46
N GLU A 143 -7.17 6.29 9.13
CA GLU A 143 -7.59 6.80 10.44
C GLU A 143 -7.78 5.65 11.43
N GLU A 144 -7.50 5.92 12.71
CA GLU A 144 -7.66 4.95 13.80
C GLU A 144 -9.03 5.07 14.44
N GLN A 145 -9.52 3.96 15.00
CA GLN A 145 -10.70 3.85 15.88
C GLN A 145 -12.03 4.26 15.23
N LYS A 146 -12.11 5.39 14.53
CA LYS A 146 -13.34 6.00 14.04
C LYS A 146 -13.15 6.64 12.67
N SER A 147 -14.06 6.36 11.73
CA SER A 147 -14.10 7.05 10.44
C SER A 147 -14.35 8.55 10.63
N PRO A 148 -13.61 9.45 9.98
CA PRO A 148 -13.95 10.87 9.96
C PRO A 148 -15.20 11.13 9.12
N GLU A 149 -15.91 12.21 9.38
CA GLU A 149 -17.08 12.61 8.58
C GLU A 149 -16.67 13.02 7.16
N ILE A 150 -15.50 13.66 7.04
CA ILE A 150 -14.91 14.10 5.77
C ILE A 150 -13.43 13.78 5.78
N CYS A 151 -12.93 13.18 4.70
CA CYS A 151 -11.51 12.89 4.55
C CYS A 151 -10.69 14.19 4.51
N PRO A 152 -9.69 14.37 5.39
CA PRO A 152 -8.90 15.60 5.44
C PRO A 152 -7.98 15.79 4.23
N VAL A 153 -7.76 14.74 3.43
CA VAL A 153 -6.86 14.79 2.26
C VAL A 153 -7.63 15.06 0.96
N CYS A 154 -8.72 14.35 0.71
CA CYS A 154 -9.41 14.42 -0.58
C CYS A 154 -10.85 14.97 -0.49
N GLY A 155 -11.35 15.28 0.71
CA GLY A 155 -12.70 15.78 0.91
C GLY A 155 -13.83 14.75 0.75
N ALA A 156 -13.51 13.47 0.57
CA ALA A 156 -14.50 12.41 0.45
C ALA A 156 -15.29 12.23 1.75
N LYS A 157 -16.58 11.90 1.64
CA LYS A 157 -17.44 11.64 2.80
C LYS A 157 -17.02 10.38 3.56
N GLY A 158 -17.36 10.28 4.83
CA GLY A 158 -17.04 9.16 5.71
C GLY A 158 -17.53 7.80 5.21
N GLU A 159 -18.60 7.75 4.43
CA GLU A 159 -19.10 6.53 3.77
C GLU A 159 -18.11 5.90 2.78
N MET A 160 -17.12 6.67 2.32
CA MET A 160 -16.05 6.18 1.46
C MET A 160 -14.92 5.48 2.22
N PHE A 161 -15.00 5.44 3.54
CA PHE A 161 -14.03 4.74 4.35
C PHE A 161 -14.40 3.27 4.52
N ARG A 162 -13.40 2.40 4.35
CA ARG A 162 -13.54 0.97 4.62
C ARG A 162 -12.87 0.64 5.95
N ARG A 163 -13.63 -0.05 6.79
CA ARG A 163 -13.14 -0.57 8.06
C ARG A 163 -12.23 -1.79 7.83
N ILE A 164 -11.10 -1.79 8.52
CA ILE A 164 -10.17 -2.92 8.61
C ILE A 164 -10.16 -3.37 10.08
N GLU A 165 -10.43 -4.65 10.30
CA GLU A 165 -10.45 -5.29 11.63
C GLU A 165 -9.03 -5.60 12.10
#